data_255fea3c0a3125a0e56a95d701e29a1d
#
_entry.id   255fea3c0a3125a0e56a95d701e29a1d
#
_cell.length_a   1.000
_cell.length_b   1.000
_cell.length_c   1.000
_cell.angle_alpha   90.00
_cell.angle_beta   90.00
_cell.angle_gamma   90.00
#
_symmetry.space_group_name_H-M   'P 1'
#
loop_
_entity.id
_entity.type
_entity.pdbx_description
1 polymer ?
#
loop_
_entity_poly.entity_id
_entity_poly.type
_entity_poly.pdbx_seq_one_letter_code
_entity_poly.pdbx_strand_id
1 'polypeptide(L)'
;MWLLLAFLSATLLGFYDVFKKKSLKDNAVLPVLFLNTFFSSLIFLPFILISVYQPDLLGGTIFNVPVAGWEQHKYIIIKSFIVLSSWIFGYFGMKHLPITIVGPINATRPVMVLVGAMLVFGERLNLYQWIGVMLAIASFFMLSRSGKKEGIDFKHNKWILFIVLAAITGAISGLYDKYLMKSLNPMLVQSWYNVYQVFIMCPILLLLWWPKRKSTTPFRWDWTIILISIFLSAADFVYFYALSYDDSMISIVSMVRRGSVVVSFTFGALFFREKNLKSKAIDLILVLIGMIFLYLGSKS
;
A
#
# COMPACT_ATOMS: atom_id res chain seq x y z
N MET A 1 22.14 1.54 4.09
CA MET A 1 21.52 0.23 3.78
C MET A 1 20.00 0.33 3.67
N TRP A 2 19.31 0.79 4.71
CA TRP A 2 17.83 0.91 4.72
C TRP A 2 17.24 1.74 3.56
N LEU A 3 17.94 2.78 3.09
CA LEU A 3 17.47 3.59 1.95
C LEU A 3 17.40 2.79 0.64
N LEU A 4 18.39 1.93 0.38
CA LEU A 4 18.38 1.03 -0.79
C LEU A 4 17.21 0.03 -0.70
N LEU A 5 16.95 -0.50 0.48
CA LEU A 5 15.79 -1.36 0.72
C LEU A 5 14.47 -0.61 0.48
N ALA A 6 14.38 0.66 0.87
CA ALA A 6 13.20 1.49 0.59
C ALA A 6 12.98 1.69 -0.92
N PHE A 7 14.03 1.93 -1.71
CA PHE A 7 13.94 2.00 -3.18
C PHE A 7 13.54 0.68 -3.81
N LEU A 8 14.11 -0.43 -3.34
CA LEU A 8 13.74 -1.77 -3.81
C LEU A 8 12.27 -2.05 -3.51
N SER A 9 11.81 -1.76 -2.29
CA SER A 9 10.40 -1.87 -1.92
C SER A 9 9.49 -1.02 -2.80
N ALA A 10 9.90 0.22 -3.12
CA ALA A 10 9.15 1.10 -4.02
C ALA A 10 9.00 0.50 -5.42
N THR A 11 10.08 -0.05 -5.98
CA THR A 11 10.06 -0.66 -7.31
C THR A 11 9.14 -1.88 -7.34
N LEU A 12 9.27 -2.78 -6.36
CA LEU A 12 8.42 -3.97 -6.24
C LEU A 12 6.94 -3.60 -6.07
N LEU A 13 6.66 -2.58 -5.27
CA LEU A 13 5.30 -2.07 -5.07
C LEU A 13 4.71 -1.46 -6.36
N GLY A 14 5.55 -0.84 -7.20
CA GLY A 14 5.12 -0.33 -8.49
C GLY A 14 4.68 -1.47 -9.43
N PHE A 15 5.42 -2.55 -9.52
CA PHE A 15 5.02 -3.75 -10.27
C PHE A 15 3.76 -4.41 -9.68
N TYR A 16 3.66 -4.49 -8.36
CA TYR A 16 2.43 -4.93 -7.71
C TYR A 16 1.21 -4.13 -8.18
N ASP A 17 1.30 -2.81 -8.24
CA ASP A 17 0.18 -1.97 -8.69
C ASP A 17 -0.18 -2.21 -10.16
N VAL A 18 0.80 -2.45 -11.03
CA VAL A 18 0.58 -2.81 -12.45
C VAL A 18 -0.15 -4.14 -12.57
N PHE A 19 0.34 -5.19 -11.91
CA PHE A 19 -0.29 -6.52 -11.95
C PHE A 19 -1.67 -6.51 -11.30
N LYS A 20 -1.86 -5.77 -10.21
CA LYS A 20 -3.16 -5.56 -9.58
C LYS A 20 -4.15 -4.93 -10.56
N LYS A 21 -3.75 -3.87 -11.27
CA LYS A 21 -4.61 -3.24 -12.28
C LYS A 21 -5.00 -4.22 -13.38
N LYS A 22 -4.04 -5.01 -13.87
CA LYS A 22 -4.28 -6.03 -14.91
C LYS A 22 -5.25 -7.09 -14.42
N SER A 23 -5.01 -7.66 -13.25
CA SER A 23 -5.80 -8.73 -12.63
C SER A 23 -7.25 -8.33 -12.30
N LEU A 24 -7.48 -7.01 -12.05
CA LEU A 24 -8.80 -6.46 -11.75
C LEU A 24 -9.61 -6.09 -13.01
N LYS A 25 -9.00 -6.12 -14.21
CA LYS A 25 -9.68 -5.81 -15.45
C LYS A 25 -10.76 -6.89 -15.72
N ASP A 26 -12.01 -6.45 -15.80
CA ASP A 26 -13.18 -7.33 -16.03
C ASP A 26 -13.26 -8.52 -15.04
N ASN A 27 -12.74 -8.37 -13.84
CA ASN A 27 -12.64 -9.42 -12.83
C ASN A 27 -13.27 -9.00 -11.49
N ALA A 28 -13.65 -9.98 -10.68
CA ALA A 28 -14.24 -9.76 -9.36
C ALA A 28 -13.21 -9.30 -8.34
N VAL A 29 -13.46 -8.18 -7.67
CA VAL A 29 -12.51 -7.55 -6.74
C VAL A 29 -12.24 -8.41 -5.50
N LEU A 30 -13.29 -8.87 -4.81
CA LEU A 30 -13.15 -9.62 -3.55
C LEU A 30 -12.45 -10.97 -3.71
N PRO A 31 -12.74 -11.80 -4.74
CA PRO A 31 -11.97 -13.00 -5.00
C PRO A 31 -10.49 -12.75 -5.33
N VAL A 32 -10.20 -11.73 -6.15
CA VAL A 32 -8.80 -11.38 -6.47
C VAL A 32 -8.05 -10.95 -5.21
N LEU A 33 -8.67 -10.11 -4.35
CA LEU A 33 -8.07 -9.69 -3.09
C LEU A 33 -7.90 -10.88 -2.12
N PHE A 34 -8.90 -11.76 -2.01
CA PHE A 34 -8.79 -12.97 -1.18
C PHE A 34 -7.65 -13.88 -1.63
N LEU A 35 -7.55 -14.14 -2.94
CA LEU A 35 -6.45 -14.95 -3.48
C LEU A 35 -5.08 -14.29 -3.29
N ASN A 36 -5.00 -12.97 -3.39
CA ASN A 36 -3.78 -12.26 -3.04
C ASN A 36 -3.38 -12.50 -1.57
N THR A 37 -4.31 -12.34 -0.62
CA THR A 37 -4.00 -12.60 0.80
C THR A 37 -3.66 -14.06 1.04
N PHE A 38 -4.36 -14.99 0.38
CA PHE A 38 -4.12 -16.42 0.49
C PHE A 38 -2.72 -16.82 -0.02
N PHE A 39 -2.34 -16.41 -1.22
CA PHE A 39 -1.01 -16.72 -1.75
C PHE A 39 0.10 -16.03 -0.96
N SER A 40 -0.12 -14.80 -0.48
CA SER A 40 0.82 -14.13 0.42
C SER A 40 1.01 -14.91 1.73
N SER A 41 -0.07 -15.44 2.29
CA SER A 41 0.01 -16.31 3.48
C SER A 41 0.78 -17.59 3.20
N LEU A 42 0.59 -18.22 2.04
CA LEU A 42 1.33 -19.42 1.64
C LEU A 42 2.84 -19.17 1.49
N ILE A 43 3.26 -17.97 1.09
CA ILE A 43 4.68 -17.61 1.02
C ILE A 43 5.32 -17.61 2.40
N PHE A 44 4.62 -17.13 3.44
CA PHE A 44 5.16 -17.00 4.79
C PHE A 44 4.89 -18.19 5.69
N LEU A 45 3.92 -19.04 5.37
CA LEU A 45 3.57 -20.22 6.17
C LEU A 45 4.75 -21.18 6.39
N PRO A 46 5.59 -21.52 5.40
CA PRO A 46 6.75 -22.37 5.62
C PRO A 46 7.71 -21.79 6.68
N PHE A 47 7.95 -20.48 6.71
CA PHE A 47 8.83 -19.85 7.70
C PHE A 47 8.25 -19.95 9.11
N ILE A 48 6.93 -19.80 9.28
CA ILE A 48 6.25 -20.03 10.56
C ILE A 48 6.46 -21.48 11.01
N LEU A 49 6.17 -22.46 10.12
CA LEU A 49 6.29 -23.87 10.45
C LEU A 49 7.71 -24.28 10.77
N ILE A 50 8.69 -23.88 9.98
CA ILE A 50 10.11 -24.18 10.23
C ILE A 50 10.55 -23.55 11.54
N SER A 51 10.19 -22.30 11.82
CA SER A 51 10.56 -21.63 13.08
C SER A 51 9.97 -22.32 14.33
N VAL A 52 8.80 -22.98 14.19
CA VAL A 52 8.16 -23.72 15.30
C VAL A 52 8.75 -25.14 15.45
N TYR A 53 8.90 -25.86 14.34
CA TYR A 53 9.29 -27.29 14.40
C TYR A 53 10.80 -27.54 14.31
N GLN A 54 11.55 -26.63 13.68
CA GLN A 54 13.01 -26.70 13.49
C GLN A 54 13.66 -25.34 13.73
N PRO A 55 13.61 -24.80 14.96
CA PRO A 55 14.04 -23.44 15.25
C PRO A 55 15.52 -23.19 14.90
N ASP A 56 16.37 -24.22 14.99
CA ASP A 56 17.80 -24.12 14.68
C ASP A 56 18.08 -23.82 13.21
N LEU A 57 17.18 -24.23 12.30
CA LEU A 57 17.39 -24.03 10.86
C LEU A 57 17.29 -22.56 10.44
N LEU A 58 16.42 -21.80 11.08
CA LEU A 58 16.22 -20.37 10.82
C LEU A 58 16.77 -19.48 11.93
N GLY A 59 17.26 -20.08 13.01
CA GLY A 59 17.85 -19.36 14.16
C GLY A 59 18.98 -18.42 13.70
N GLY A 60 18.94 -17.17 14.15
CA GLY A 60 19.92 -16.15 13.74
C GLY A 60 19.77 -15.60 12.33
N THR A 61 18.82 -16.07 11.53
CA THR A 61 18.52 -15.51 10.21
C THR A 61 17.40 -14.47 10.27
N ILE A 62 17.31 -13.63 9.22
CA ILE A 62 16.22 -12.66 9.02
C ILE A 62 14.85 -13.32 8.77
N PHE A 63 14.83 -14.60 8.48
CA PHE A 63 13.62 -15.38 8.20
C PHE A 63 13.04 -16.08 9.42
N ASN A 64 13.68 -15.97 10.57
CA ASN A 64 13.17 -16.54 11.82
C ASN A 64 11.90 -15.80 12.27
N VAL A 65 10.84 -16.56 12.52
CA VAL A 65 9.56 -16.07 13.08
C VAL A 65 9.58 -16.38 14.58
N PRO A 66 9.88 -15.40 15.45
CA PRO A 66 9.93 -15.66 16.88
C PRO A 66 8.56 -16.04 17.42
N VAL A 67 8.55 -16.83 18.51
CA VAL A 67 7.33 -17.15 19.24
C VAL A 67 6.77 -15.87 19.87
N ALA A 68 5.50 -15.65 19.73
CA ALA A 68 4.81 -14.46 20.22
C ALA A 68 3.68 -14.83 21.20
N GLY A 69 3.48 -14.00 22.21
CA GLY A 69 2.35 -14.11 23.11
C GLY A 69 1.07 -13.49 22.55
N TRP A 70 -0.05 -13.74 23.23
CA TRP A 70 -1.37 -13.22 22.81
C TRP A 70 -1.42 -11.69 22.66
N GLU A 71 -0.69 -10.95 23.49
CA GLU A 71 -0.62 -9.48 23.41
C GLU A 71 -0.05 -9.01 22.05
N GLN A 72 1.02 -9.63 21.57
CA GLN A 72 1.63 -9.30 20.29
C GLN A 72 0.67 -9.65 19.12
N HIS A 73 0.00 -10.80 19.22
CA HIS A 73 -0.99 -11.21 18.22
C HIS A 73 -2.18 -10.25 18.12
N LYS A 74 -2.67 -9.69 19.25
CA LYS A 74 -3.71 -8.66 19.22
C LYS A 74 -3.33 -7.47 18.37
N TYR A 75 -2.11 -6.94 18.52
CA TYR A 75 -1.63 -5.82 17.71
C TYR A 75 -1.53 -6.17 16.24
N ILE A 76 -1.08 -7.39 15.91
CA ILE A 76 -0.99 -7.85 14.51
C ILE A 76 -2.40 -8.03 13.90
N ILE A 77 -3.37 -8.50 14.68
CA ILE A 77 -4.78 -8.61 14.23
C ILE A 77 -5.35 -7.22 13.94
N ILE A 78 -5.14 -6.23 14.81
CA ILE A 78 -5.58 -4.84 14.58
C ILE A 78 -4.94 -4.30 13.30
N LYS A 79 -3.63 -4.51 13.10
CA LYS A 79 -2.95 -4.15 11.85
C LYS A 79 -3.64 -4.78 10.64
N SER A 80 -3.99 -6.06 10.73
CA SER A 80 -4.61 -6.80 9.62
C SER A 80 -5.95 -6.18 9.21
N PHE A 81 -6.76 -5.74 10.14
CA PHE A 81 -8.01 -5.02 9.87
C PHE A 81 -7.76 -3.66 9.21
N ILE A 82 -6.80 -2.86 9.72
CA ILE A 82 -6.49 -1.54 9.18
C ILE A 82 -5.98 -1.65 7.74
N VAL A 83 -5.02 -2.55 7.49
CA VAL A 83 -4.44 -2.77 6.16
C VAL A 83 -5.51 -3.27 5.19
N LEU A 84 -6.30 -4.26 5.60
CA LEU A 84 -7.30 -4.87 4.74
C LEU A 84 -8.40 -3.87 4.35
N SER A 85 -8.82 -2.99 5.26
CA SER A 85 -9.73 -1.89 4.95
C SER A 85 -9.16 -0.99 3.84
N SER A 86 -7.88 -0.62 3.95
CA SER A 86 -7.20 0.17 2.91
C SER A 86 -7.14 -0.57 1.58
N TRP A 87 -6.89 -1.88 1.60
CA TRP A 87 -6.82 -2.67 0.38
C TRP A 87 -8.18 -2.86 -0.28
N ILE A 88 -9.24 -3.11 0.48
CA ILE A 88 -10.61 -3.22 -0.07
C ILE A 88 -10.94 -1.93 -0.83
N PHE A 89 -10.80 -0.76 -0.20
CA PHE A 89 -11.04 0.52 -0.87
C PHE A 89 -10.13 0.71 -2.09
N GLY A 90 -8.84 0.40 -1.95
CA GLY A 90 -7.85 0.54 -3.02
C GLY A 90 -8.10 -0.37 -4.22
N TYR A 91 -8.50 -1.61 -4.00
CA TYR A 91 -8.80 -2.57 -5.07
C TYR A 91 -10.06 -2.18 -5.85
N PHE A 92 -11.13 -1.77 -5.16
CA PHE A 92 -12.34 -1.28 -5.82
C PHE A 92 -12.06 -0.01 -6.62
N GLY A 93 -11.32 0.95 -6.06
CA GLY A 93 -10.93 2.15 -6.78
C GLY A 93 -10.04 1.86 -7.99
N MET A 94 -9.03 0.98 -7.82
CA MET A 94 -8.13 0.57 -8.90
C MET A 94 -8.85 -0.13 -10.06
N LYS A 95 -9.91 -0.90 -9.77
CA LYS A 95 -10.73 -1.52 -10.82
C LYS A 95 -11.38 -0.47 -11.73
N HIS A 96 -11.91 0.60 -11.17
CA HIS A 96 -12.80 1.53 -11.86
C HIS A 96 -12.11 2.82 -12.34
N LEU A 97 -10.92 3.11 -11.89
CA LEU A 97 -10.16 4.31 -12.25
C LEU A 97 -8.88 3.98 -13.00
N PRO A 98 -8.42 4.88 -13.89
CA PRO A 98 -7.10 4.78 -14.49
C PRO A 98 -5.99 4.73 -13.43
N ILE A 99 -4.95 3.91 -13.66
CA ILE A 99 -3.83 3.80 -12.71
C ILE A 99 -3.08 5.13 -12.60
N THR A 100 -3.06 5.92 -13.68
CA THR A 100 -2.45 7.25 -13.74
C THR A 100 -3.19 8.32 -12.91
N ILE A 101 -4.43 8.04 -12.46
CA ILE A 101 -5.17 8.84 -11.48
C ILE A 101 -4.99 8.28 -10.06
N VAL A 102 -5.07 6.97 -9.93
CA VAL A 102 -4.93 6.29 -8.63
C VAL A 102 -3.54 6.52 -8.02
N GLY A 103 -2.50 6.45 -8.85
CA GLY A 103 -1.11 6.64 -8.45
C GLY A 103 -0.86 7.96 -7.73
N PRO A 104 -1.10 9.12 -8.36
CA PRO A 104 -0.92 10.43 -7.72
C PRO A 104 -1.74 10.62 -6.45
N ILE A 105 -2.99 10.12 -6.38
CA ILE A 105 -3.78 10.17 -5.13
C ILE A 105 -3.09 9.35 -4.02
N ASN A 106 -2.61 8.17 -4.32
CA ASN A 106 -1.86 7.36 -3.36
C ASN A 106 -0.53 8.01 -2.94
N ALA A 107 0.11 8.79 -3.82
CA ALA A 107 1.33 9.52 -3.52
C ALA A 107 1.12 10.67 -2.52
N THR A 108 -0.12 11.08 -2.25
CA THR A 108 -0.42 12.08 -1.19
C THR A 108 -0.41 11.49 0.23
N ARG A 109 -0.29 10.17 0.40
CA ARG A 109 -0.27 9.53 1.74
C ARG A 109 0.76 10.10 2.71
N PRO A 110 2.01 10.42 2.33
CA PRO A 110 2.96 11.04 3.24
C PRO A 110 2.48 12.37 3.82
N VAL A 111 1.74 13.16 3.04
CA VAL A 111 1.10 14.39 3.52
C VAL A 111 0.04 14.08 4.57
N MET A 112 -0.77 13.06 4.35
CA MET A 112 -1.79 12.62 5.31
C MET A 112 -1.16 12.09 6.60
N VAL A 113 -0.03 11.35 6.50
CA VAL A 113 0.76 10.90 7.66
C VAL A 113 1.29 12.09 8.44
N LEU A 114 1.83 13.10 7.76
CA LEU A 114 2.36 14.30 8.38
C LEU A 114 1.25 15.10 9.10
N VAL A 115 0.12 15.33 8.44
CA VAL A 115 -1.06 15.98 9.06
C VAL A 115 -1.58 15.17 10.24
N GLY A 116 -1.62 13.84 10.12
CA GLY A 116 -1.98 12.95 11.22
C GLY A 116 -1.02 13.07 12.41
N ALA A 117 0.28 13.15 12.17
CA ALA A 117 1.29 13.36 13.20
C ALA A 117 1.13 14.71 13.91
N MET A 118 0.80 15.74 13.16
CA MET A 118 0.48 17.08 13.73
C MET A 118 -0.72 17.02 14.66
N LEU A 119 -1.80 16.36 14.26
CA LEU A 119 -3.05 16.28 15.04
C LEU A 119 -2.93 15.37 16.26
N VAL A 120 -2.21 14.23 16.13
CA VAL A 120 -2.11 13.21 17.18
C VAL A 120 -0.97 13.50 18.15
N PHE A 121 0.17 13.97 17.64
CA PHE A 121 1.39 14.19 18.44
C PHE A 121 1.67 15.67 18.73
N GLY A 122 0.85 16.58 18.21
CA GLY A 122 1.05 18.03 18.39
C GLY A 122 2.28 18.59 17.69
N GLU A 123 2.82 17.87 16.70
CA GLU A 123 3.99 18.30 15.94
C GLU A 123 3.67 19.58 15.16
N ARG A 124 4.62 20.54 15.13
CA ARG A 124 4.47 21.77 14.33
C ARG A 124 5.19 21.60 13.01
N LEU A 125 4.49 21.90 11.92
CA LEU A 125 5.08 21.85 10.59
C LEU A 125 6.02 23.05 10.40
N ASN A 126 7.21 22.79 9.87
CA ASN A 126 8.12 23.85 9.42
C ASN A 126 7.75 24.35 8.00
N LEU A 127 8.42 25.40 7.53
CA LEU A 127 8.12 26.03 6.25
C LEU A 127 8.21 25.05 5.07
N TYR A 128 9.23 24.20 5.03
CA TYR A 128 9.41 23.20 3.96
C TYR A 128 8.25 22.20 3.93
N GLN A 129 7.82 21.73 5.09
CA GLN A 129 6.70 20.81 5.20
C GLN A 129 5.38 21.45 4.74
N TRP A 130 5.16 22.73 5.08
CA TRP A 130 4.00 23.47 4.56
C TRP A 130 4.01 23.62 3.05
N ILE A 131 5.19 23.92 2.43
CA ILE A 131 5.33 23.94 0.97
C ILE A 131 4.98 22.56 0.37
N GLY A 132 5.48 21.47 0.94
CA GLY A 132 5.15 20.11 0.50
C GLY A 132 3.66 19.79 0.55
N VAL A 133 2.98 20.19 1.63
CA VAL A 133 1.52 20.03 1.78
C VAL A 133 0.77 20.82 0.70
N MET A 134 1.14 22.09 0.49
CA MET A 134 0.50 22.94 -0.52
C MET A 134 0.68 22.41 -1.94
N LEU A 135 1.87 21.90 -2.29
CA LEU A 135 2.14 21.29 -3.58
C LEU A 135 1.28 20.01 -3.80
N ALA A 136 1.13 19.18 -2.77
CA ALA A 136 0.28 17.99 -2.84
C ALA A 136 -1.20 18.36 -3.03
N ILE A 137 -1.69 19.38 -2.34
CA ILE A 137 -3.05 19.89 -2.49
C ILE A 137 -3.24 20.45 -3.91
N ALA A 138 -2.31 21.28 -4.39
CA ALA A 138 -2.34 21.82 -5.75
C ALA A 138 -2.39 20.71 -6.82
N SER A 139 -1.54 19.69 -6.65
CA SER A 139 -1.53 18.51 -7.53
C SER A 139 -2.88 17.80 -7.55
N PHE A 140 -3.51 17.60 -6.39
CA PHE A 140 -4.84 16.97 -6.32
C PHE A 140 -5.90 17.76 -7.10
N PHE A 141 -5.89 19.10 -7.02
CA PHE A 141 -6.78 19.95 -7.80
C PHE A 141 -6.50 19.87 -9.31
N MET A 142 -5.23 19.87 -9.71
CA MET A 142 -4.85 19.73 -11.13
C MET A 142 -5.27 18.36 -11.67
N LEU A 143 -5.04 17.29 -10.91
CA LEU A 143 -5.47 15.93 -11.25
C LEU A 143 -7.01 15.86 -11.43
N SER A 144 -7.76 16.54 -10.57
CA SER A 144 -9.22 16.66 -10.70
C SER A 144 -9.63 17.30 -12.03
N ARG A 145 -8.91 18.35 -12.47
CA ARG A 145 -9.16 18.99 -13.79
C ARG A 145 -8.76 18.07 -14.95
N SER A 146 -7.65 17.35 -14.79
CA SER A 146 -7.19 16.35 -15.79
C SER A 146 -8.20 15.22 -15.95
N GLY A 147 -8.73 14.71 -14.83
CA GLY A 147 -9.74 13.65 -14.81
C GLY A 147 -11.07 14.06 -15.47
N LYS A 148 -11.49 15.33 -15.32
CA LYS A 148 -12.70 15.85 -15.99
C LYS A 148 -12.62 15.73 -17.51
N LYS A 149 -11.45 15.88 -18.12
CA LYS A 149 -11.25 15.70 -19.57
C LYS A 149 -11.50 14.25 -20.02
N GLU A 150 -11.46 13.30 -19.08
CA GLU A 150 -11.76 11.88 -19.32
C GLU A 150 -13.18 11.49 -18.84
N GLY A 151 -14.02 12.47 -18.49
CA GLY A 151 -15.37 12.23 -17.97
C GLY A 151 -15.40 11.81 -16.50
N ILE A 152 -14.30 11.96 -15.75
CA ILE A 152 -14.24 11.60 -14.34
C ILE A 152 -14.53 12.84 -13.49
N ASP A 153 -15.72 12.87 -12.89
CA ASP A 153 -16.09 13.91 -11.94
C ASP A 153 -15.58 13.55 -10.53
N PHE A 154 -14.50 14.21 -10.11
CA PHE A 154 -13.88 13.96 -8.80
C PHE A 154 -14.84 14.22 -7.62
N LYS A 155 -15.79 15.13 -7.77
CA LYS A 155 -16.70 15.51 -6.68
C LYS A 155 -17.77 14.45 -6.43
N HIS A 156 -18.30 13.82 -7.49
CA HIS A 156 -19.42 12.87 -7.38
C HIS A 156 -19.05 11.43 -7.70
N ASN A 157 -17.78 11.15 -8.00
CA ASN A 157 -17.33 9.79 -8.32
C ASN A 157 -16.98 9.01 -7.04
N LYS A 158 -17.81 8.02 -6.70
CA LYS A 158 -17.60 7.16 -5.52
C LYS A 158 -16.25 6.45 -5.52
N TRP A 159 -15.68 6.16 -6.68
CA TRP A 159 -14.40 5.44 -6.75
C TRP A 159 -13.21 6.35 -6.41
N ILE A 160 -13.34 7.66 -6.66
CA ILE A 160 -12.38 8.67 -6.13
C ILE A 160 -12.44 8.69 -4.60
N LEU A 161 -13.66 8.70 -4.02
CA LEU A 161 -13.81 8.59 -2.57
C LEU A 161 -13.17 7.32 -2.02
N PHE A 162 -13.34 6.18 -2.69
CA PHE A 162 -12.70 4.92 -2.29
C PHE A 162 -11.18 5.02 -2.27
N ILE A 163 -10.54 5.62 -3.30
CA ILE A 163 -9.09 5.79 -3.32
C ILE A 163 -8.62 6.77 -2.24
N VAL A 164 -9.37 7.83 -1.97
CA VAL A 164 -9.05 8.76 -0.87
C VAL A 164 -9.15 8.03 0.48
N LEU A 165 -10.20 7.25 0.71
CA LEU A 165 -10.33 6.42 1.93
C LEU A 165 -9.19 5.39 2.03
N ALA A 166 -8.80 4.77 0.91
CA ALA A 166 -7.64 3.88 0.88
C ALA A 166 -6.34 4.61 1.23
N ALA A 167 -6.18 5.87 0.80
CA ALA A 167 -5.02 6.68 1.15
C ALA A 167 -5.00 7.04 2.64
N ILE A 168 -6.15 7.46 3.21
CA ILE A 168 -6.28 7.78 4.64
C ILE A 168 -6.03 6.54 5.51
N THR A 169 -6.74 5.43 5.26
CA THR A 169 -6.57 4.20 6.03
C THR A 169 -5.17 3.60 5.84
N GLY A 170 -4.58 3.77 4.66
CA GLY A 170 -3.19 3.41 4.40
C GLY A 170 -2.18 4.31 5.12
N ALA A 171 -2.48 5.58 5.36
CA ALA A 171 -1.66 6.46 6.18
C ALA A 171 -1.72 6.04 7.66
N ILE A 172 -2.92 5.74 8.17
CA ILE A 172 -3.11 5.18 9.52
C ILE A 172 -2.33 3.87 9.68
N SER A 173 -2.41 2.98 8.68
CA SER A 173 -1.61 1.74 8.66
C SER A 173 -0.12 2.00 8.75
N GLY A 174 0.41 2.97 8.00
CA GLY A 174 1.83 3.30 8.04
C GLY A 174 2.30 3.85 9.40
N LEU A 175 1.49 4.68 10.06
CA LEU A 175 1.75 5.14 11.43
C LEU A 175 1.74 3.96 12.42
N TYR A 176 0.79 3.05 12.25
CA TYR A 176 0.70 1.85 13.07
C TYR A 176 1.85 0.88 12.83
N ASP A 177 2.34 0.76 11.60
CA ASP A 177 3.56 -0.02 11.27
C ASP A 177 4.77 0.52 12.05
N LYS A 178 4.92 1.85 12.11
CA LYS A 178 5.97 2.46 12.91
C LYS A 178 5.90 2.06 14.38
N TYR A 179 4.69 2.10 14.93
CA TYR A 179 4.47 1.70 16.32
C TYR A 179 4.88 0.24 16.55
N LEU A 180 4.47 -0.67 15.65
CA LEU A 180 4.79 -2.10 15.76
C LEU A 180 6.28 -2.38 15.62
N MET A 181 6.96 -1.75 14.67
CA MET A 181 8.38 -1.99 14.40
C MET A 181 9.33 -1.50 15.52
N LYS A 182 8.83 -0.73 16.48
CA LYS A 182 9.61 -0.38 17.70
C LYS A 182 9.73 -1.52 18.70
N SER A 183 8.79 -2.46 18.69
CA SER A 183 8.68 -3.49 19.74
C SER A 183 8.54 -4.91 19.20
N LEU A 184 8.19 -5.09 17.94
CA LEU A 184 7.94 -6.39 17.34
C LEU A 184 8.94 -6.69 16.20
N ASN A 185 9.30 -7.97 16.09
CA ASN A 185 10.13 -8.44 14.99
C ASN A 185 9.41 -8.28 13.64
N PRO A 186 10.08 -7.74 12.59
CA PRO A 186 9.50 -7.57 11.26
C PRO A 186 8.92 -8.85 10.66
N MET A 187 9.65 -9.97 10.78
CA MET A 187 9.21 -11.25 10.21
C MET A 187 8.01 -11.83 10.96
N LEU A 188 7.93 -11.64 12.28
CA LEU A 188 6.75 -11.99 13.07
C LEU A 188 5.51 -11.25 12.56
N VAL A 189 5.61 -9.93 12.43
CA VAL A 189 4.50 -9.09 11.96
C VAL A 189 4.12 -9.46 10.53
N GLN A 190 5.11 -9.57 9.62
CA GLN A 190 4.89 -9.90 8.22
C GLN A 190 4.19 -11.25 8.04
N SER A 191 4.64 -12.27 8.76
CA SER A 191 4.10 -13.61 8.60
C SER A 191 2.66 -13.72 9.13
N TRP A 192 2.43 -13.25 10.36
CA TRP A 192 1.13 -13.42 10.99
C TRP A 192 0.06 -12.48 10.45
N TYR A 193 0.39 -11.24 10.03
CA TYR A 193 -0.67 -10.40 9.45
C TYR A 193 -1.20 -10.97 8.12
N ASN A 194 -0.35 -11.62 7.30
CA ASN A 194 -0.81 -12.30 6.09
C ASN A 194 -1.77 -13.46 6.41
N VAL A 195 -1.46 -14.24 7.45
CA VAL A 195 -2.35 -15.31 7.91
C VAL A 195 -3.69 -14.76 8.40
N TYR A 196 -3.66 -13.73 9.26
CA TYR A 196 -4.89 -13.12 9.77
C TYR A 196 -5.75 -12.49 8.69
N GLN A 197 -5.14 -11.91 7.66
CA GLN A 197 -5.88 -11.38 6.52
C GLN A 197 -6.70 -12.45 5.79
N VAL A 198 -6.21 -13.67 5.67
CA VAL A 198 -6.99 -14.78 5.08
C VAL A 198 -8.22 -15.07 5.92
N PHE A 199 -8.06 -15.19 7.25
CA PHE A 199 -9.18 -15.44 8.16
C PHE A 199 -10.22 -14.31 8.14
N ILE A 200 -9.79 -13.04 8.03
CA ILE A 200 -10.70 -11.90 7.94
C ILE A 200 -11.38 -11.84 6.57
N MET A 201 -10.63 -12.10 5.48
CA MET A 201 -11.16 -12.02 4.11
C MET A 201 -12.12 -13.16 3.77
N CYS A 202 -11.94 -14.34 4.37
CA CYS A 202 -12.80 -15.50 4.11
C CYS A 202 -14.28 -15.19 4.37
N PRO A 203 -14.72 -14.75 5.57
CA PRO A 203 -16.11 -14.37 5.79
C PRO A 203 -16.57 -13.20 4.92
N ILE A 204 -15.72 -12.21 4.65
CA ILE A 204 -16.05 -11.10 3.76
C ILE A 204 -16.38 -11.62 2.36
N LEU A 205 -15.57 -12.53 1.82
CA LEU A 205 -15.81 -13.17 0.52
C LEU A 205 -17.13 -13.97 0.52
N LEU A 206 -17.35 -14.79 1.54
CA LEU A 206 -18.52 -15.66 1.65
C LEU A 206 -19.82 -14.88 1.85
N LEU A 207 -19.79 -13.79 2.63
CA LEU A 207 -20.99 -13.01 2.94
C LEU A 207 -21.32 -11.95 1.89
N LEU A 208 -20.31 -11.31 1.30
CA LEU A 208 -20.55 -10.17 0.41
C LEU A 208 -20.51 -10.53 -1.08
N TRP A 209 -19.64 -11.45 -1.49
CA TRP A 209 -19.49 -11.77 -2.92
C TRP A 209 -20.21 -13.07 -3.30
N TRP A 210 -20.07 -14.12 -2.53
CA TRP A 210 -20.61 -15.43 -2.88
C TRP A 210 -22.13 -15.44 -3.16
N PRO A 211 -22.99 -14.77 -2.36
CA PRO A 211 -24.41 -14.71 -2.66
C PRO A 211 -24.73 -13.95 -3.95
N LYS A 212 -23.90 -12.94 -4.27
CA LYS A 212 -24.09 -12.04 -5.42
C LYS A 212 -23.22 -12.40 -6.63
N ARG A 213 -22.55 -13.55 -6.64
CA ARG A 213 -21.58 -13.92 -7.69
C ARG A 213 -22.16 -14.00 -9.09
N LYS A 214 -23.45 -14.28 -9.21
CA LYS A 214 -24.16 -14.35 -10.51
C LYS A 214 -24.60 -12.97 -11.02
N SER A 215 -24.80 -12.00 -10.14
CA SER A 215 -25.28 -10.64 -10.48
C SER A 215 -24.15 -9.59 -10.51
N THR A 216 -22.94 -9.94 -10.11
CA THR A 216 -21.76 -9.06 -10.13
C THR A 216 -20.75 -9.53 -11.17
N THR A 217 -19.67 -8.78 -11.35
CA THR A 217 -18.56 -9.19 -12.23
C THR A 217 -18.10 -10.60 -11.85
N PRO A 218 -18.07 -11.57 -12.79
CA PRO A 218 -17.62 -12.93 -12.51
C PRO A 218 -16.13 -12.96 -12.15
N PHE A 219 -15.73 -13.94 -11.37
CA PHE A 219 -14.32 -14.22 -11.14
C PHE A 219 -13.75 -14.94 -12.36
N ARG A 220 -12.56 -14.49 -12.79
CA ARG A 220 -11.74 -15.13 -13.81
C ARG A 220 -10.34 -15.35 -13.26
N TRP A 221 -9.81 -16.57 -13.44
CA TRP A 221 -8.44 -16.84 -13.08
C TRP A 221 -7.46 -16.08 -13.99
N ASP A 222 -6.48 -15.42 -13.40
CA ASP A 222 -5.38 -14.78 -14.12
C ASP A 222 -4.09 -15.01 -13.32
N TRP A 223 -3.04 -15.45 -13.99
CA TRP A 223 -1.73 -15.70 -13.36
C TRP A 223 -1.13 -14.45 -12.69
N THR A 224 -1.55 -13.27 -13.11
CA THR A 224 -1.14 -12.02 -12.46
C THR A 224 -1.60 -11.93 -11.00
N ILE A 225 -2.58 -12.73 -10.58
CA ILE A 225 -3.01 -12.81 -9.16
C ILE A 225 -1.88 -13.36 -8.28
N ILE A 226 -1.14 -14.36 -8.77
CA ILE A 226 0.04 -14.88 -8.05
C ILE A 226 1.16 -13.82 -8.04
N LEU A 227 1.38 -13.13 -9.16
CA LEU A 227 2.39 -12.07 -9.24
C LEU A 227 2.08 -10.90 -8.27
N ILE A 228 0.81 -10.53 -8.08
CA ILE A 228 0.42 -9.56 -7.06
C ILE A 228 0.94 -9.98 -5.69
N SER A 229 0.72 -11.24 -5.32
CA SER A 229 1.11 -11.77 -4.00
C SER A 229 2.62 -11.80 -3.81
N ILE A 230 3.37 -12.23 -4.84
CA ILE A 230 4.84 -12.29 -4.80
C ILE A 230 5.42 -10.87 -4.65
N PHE A 231 5.02 -9.94 -5.53
CA PHE A 231 5.57 -8.59 -5.53
C PHE A 231 5.19 -7.81 -4.27
N LEU A 232 3.95 -7.99 -3.77
CA LEU A 232 3.52 -7.36 -2.53
C LEU A 232 4.27 -7.92 -1.32
N SER A 233 4.37 -9.24 -1.21
CA SER A 233 5.07 -9.91 -0.11
C SER A 233 6.55 -9.53 -0.06
N ALA A 234 7.22 -9.49 -1.21
CA ALA A 234 8.59 -9.05 -1.31
C ALA A 234 8.74 -7.55 -0.99
N ALA A 235 7.85 -6.70 -1.49
CA ALA A 235 7.86 -5.27 -1.22
C ALA A 235 7.67 -4.96 0.27
N ASP A 236 6.73 -5.65 0.93
CA ASP A 236 6.45 -5.45 2.35
C ASP A 236 7.54 -6.03 3.23
N PHE A 237 8.11 -7.19 2.90
CA PHE A 237 9.25 -7.77 3.60
C PHE A 237 10.43 -6.79 3.62
N VAL A 238 10.82 -6.30 2.44
CA VAL A 238 11.91 -5.32 2.31
C VAL A 238 11.60 -4.01 3.05
N TYR A 239 10.34 -3.58 3.04
CA TYR A 239 9.88 -2.39 3.75
C TYR A 239 10.00 -2.53 5.28
N PHE A 240 9.49 -3.61 5.86
CA PHE A 240 9.60 -3.83 7.31
C PHE A 240 11.05 -3.98 7.73
N TYR A 241 11.85 -4.64 6.91
CA TYR A 241 13.28 -4.77 7.15
C TYR A 241 14.00 -3.41 7.08
N ALA A 242 13.63 -2.54 6.13
CA ALA A 242 14.13 -1.16 6.11
C ALA A 242 13.75 -0.37 7.37
N LEU A 243 12.54 -0.58 7.90
CA LEU A 243 12.05 0.10 9.10
C LEU A 243 12.68 -0.42 10.40
N SER A 244 13.22 -1.62 10.42
CA SER A 244 13.85 -2.21 11.60
C SER A 244 15.26 -1.68 11.87
N TYR A 245 15.85 -0.91 10.96
CA TYR A 245 17.12 -0.23 11.24
C TYR A 245 16.91 0.94 12.19
N ASP A 246 17.74 1.06 13.22
CA ASP A 246 17.65 2.10 14.25
C ASP A 246 17.76 3.52 13.69
N ASP A 247 18.62 3.69 12.68
CA ASP A 247 18.85 4.96 11.97
C ASP A 247 17.80 5.24 10.86
N SER A 248 16.82 4.34 10.68
CA SER A 248 15.81 4.52 9.65
C SER A 248 14.79 5.59 10.02
N MET A 249 14.66 6.58 9.14
CA MET A 249 13.62 7.60 9.22
C MET A 249 12.38 7.13 8.49
N ILE A 250 11.31 6.88 9.22
CA ILE A 250 10.07 6.34 8.66
C ILE A 250 9.42 7.28 7.65
N SER A 251 9.54 8.60 7.87
CA SER A 251 9.10 9.62 6.92
C SER A 251 9.80 9.44 5.56
N ILE A 252 11.12 9.22 5.57
CA ILE A 252 11.90 9.00 4.35
C ILE A 252 11.55 7.67 3.70
N VAL A 253 11.50 6.58 4.47
CA VAL A 253 11.12 5.26 3.95
C VAL A 253 9.73 5.30 3.31
N SER A 254 8.77 5.94 3.98
CA SER A 254 7.41 6.11 3.45
C SER A 254 7.38 6.96 2.18
N MET A 255 8.14 8.05 2.12
CA MET A 255 8.23 8.90 0.93
C MET A 255 8.85 8.16 -0.25
N VAL A 256 10.00 7.52 -0.05
CA VAL A 256 10.69 6.74 -1.10
C VAL A 256 9.78 5.63 -1.61
N ARG A 257 9.07 4.94 -0.71
CA ARG A 257 8.12 3.88 -1.08
C ARG A 257 6.97 4.40 -1.95
N ARG A 258 6.54 5.66 -1.79
CA ARG A 258 5.55 6.30 -2.67
C ARG A 258 6.10 6.59 -4.06
N GLY A 259 7.41 6.58 -4.26
CA GLY A 259 8.05 6.58 -5.58
C GLY A 259 7.62 5.40 -6.48
N SER A 260 7.02 4.35 -5.90
CA SER A 260 6.34 3.27 -6.65
C SER A 260 5.37 3.79 -7.71
N VAL A 261 4.78 4.97 -7.47
CA VAL A 261 3.87 5.62 -8.42
C VAL A 261 4.54 5.95 -9.75
N VAL A 262 5.85 6.25 -9.76
CA VAL A 262 6.60 6.49 -11.02
C VAL A 262 6.61 5.22 -11.86
N VAL A 263 6.88 4.07 -11.24
CA VAL A 263 6.88 2.77 -11.92
C VAL A 263 5.47 2.43 -12.43
N SER A 264 4.47 2.50 -11.56
CA SER A 264 3.10 2.17 -11.93
C SER A 264 2.52 3.14 -12.97
N PHE A 265 2.89 4.42 -12.94
CA PHE A 265 2.50 5.41 -13.95
C PHE A 265 3.11 5.09 -15.32
N THR A 266 4.43 4.83 -15.36
CA THR A 266 5.15 4.54 -16.60
C THR A 266 4.60 3.27 -17.27
N PHE A 267 4.47 2.18 -16.51
CA PHE A 267 3.89 0.95 -17.03
C PHE A 267 2.39 1.06 -17.31
N GLY A 268 1.66 1.85 -16.52
CA GLY A 268 0.26 2.17 -16.77
C GLY A 268 0.04 2.88 -18.10
N ALA A 269 0.89 3.87 -18.39
CA ALA A 269 0.87 4.59 -19.66
C ALA A 269 1.18 3.67 -20.85
N LEU A 270 2.18 2.80 -20.73
CA LEU A 270 2.64 1.91 -21.80
C LEU A 270 1.67 0.73 -22.05
N PHE A 271 1.24 0.04 -21.00
CA PHE A 271 0.46 -1.20 -21.14
C PHE A 271 -1.04 -0.99 -21.26
N PHE A 272 -1.59 0.04 -20.57
CA PHE A 272 -3.04 0.27 -20.57
C PHE A 272 -3.49 1.35 -21.57
N ARG A 273 -2.55 1.97 -22.29
CA ARG A 273 -2.82 3.02 -23.29
C ARG A 273 -3.74 4.12 -22.75
N GLU A 274 -3.48 4.58 -21.53
CA GLU A 274 -4.29 5.58 -20.86
C GLU A 274 -4.17 6.94 -21.56
N LYS A 275 -5.22 7.78 -21.44
CA LYS A 275 -5.30 9.08 -22.12
C LYS A 275 -4.74 10.22 -21.26
N ASN A 276 -4.50 11.39 -21.89
CA ASN A 276 -4.08 12.63 -21.22
C ASN A 276 -2.84 12.50 -20.32
N LEU A 277 -1.88 11.65 -20.71
CA LEU A 277 -0.69 11.32 -19.93
C LEU A 277 0.16 12.54 -19.58
N LYS A 278 0.28 13.51 -20.52
CA LYS A 278 1.09 14.73 -20.30
C LYS A 278 0.58 15.55 -19.11
N SER A 279 -0.73 15.75 -19.01
CA SER A 279 -1.33 16.48 -17.89
C SER A 279 -1.14 15.72 -16.57
N LYS A 280 -1.41 14.41 -16.54
CA LYS A 280 -1.25 13.55 -15.38
C LYS A 280 0.23 13.41 -14.93
N ALA A 281 1.17 13.45 -15.89
CA ALA A 281 2.60 13.46 -15.58
C ALA A 281 3.01 14.75 -14.85
N ILE A 282 2.48 15.92 -15.24
CA ILE A 282 2.71 17.18 -14.54
C ILE A 282 2.19 17.09 -13.10
N ASP A 283 0.99 16.52 -12.90
CA ASP A 283 0.39 16.31 -11.58
C ASP A 283 1.28 15.41 -10.71
N LEU A 284 1.80 14.32 -11.28
CA LEU A 284 2.72 13.42 -10.59
C LEU A 284 4.03 14.11 -10.22
N ILE A 285 4.61 14.91 -11.11
CA ILE A 285 5.85 15.68 -10.85
C ILE A 285 5.63 16.63 -9.67
N LEU A 286 4.50 17.33 -9.59
CA LEU A 286 4.19 18.22 -8.48
C LEU A 286 4.13 17.46 -7.14
N VAL A 287 3.51 16.27 -7.11
CA VAL A 287 3.51 15.44 -5.90
C VAL A 287 4.94 15.03 -5.52
N LEU A 288 5.76 14.62 -6.49
CA LEU A 288 7.15 14.22 -6.24
C LEU A 288 7.99 15.39 -5.71
N ILE A 289 7.81 16.60 -6.28
CA ILE A 289 8.46 17.82 -5.75
C ILE A 289 7.97 18.08 -4.32
N GLY A 290 6.66 17.96 -4.06
CA GLY A 290 6.11 18.08 -2.71
C GLY A 290 6.75 17.11 -1.72
N MET A 291 7.00 15.86 -2.13
CA MET A 291 7.69 14.87 -1.30
C MET A 291 9.16 15.26 -1.02
N ILE A 292 9.86 15.88 -1.98
CA ILE A 292 11.21 16.40 -1.75
C ILE A 292 11.18 17.50 -0.67
N PHE A 293 10.24 18.43 -0.73
CA PHE A 293 10.08 19.45 0.31
C PHE A 293 9.75 18.85 1.69
N LEU A 294 8.90 17.83 1.76
CA LEU A 294 8.63 17.11 3.00
C LEU A 294 9.90 16.45 3.56
N TYR A 295 10.73 15.88 2.68
CA TYR A 295 12.01 15.29 3.07
C TYR A 295 12.99 16.34 3.61
N LEU A 296 13.13 17.48 2.92
CA LEU A 296 13.97 18.57 3.39
C LEU A 296 13.52 19.09 4.76
N GLY A 297 12.21 19.24 4.95
CA GLY A 297 11.62 19.65 6.22
C GLY A 297 11.74 18.61 7.34
N SER A 298 11.95 17.34 7.04
CA SER A 298 12.21 16.32 8.08
C SER A 298 13.64 16.30 8.58
N LYS A 299 14.57 17.00 7.88
CA LYS A 299 15.98 17.12 8.25
C LYS A 299 16.32 18.45 8.95
N SER A 300 15.47 19.48 8.80
CA SER A 300 15.60 20.77 9.46
C SER A 300 14.86 20.76 10.81
#